data_701961de9bcb6e1ce0203e0ae1164be8
#
_entry.id   701961de9bcb6e1ce0203e0ae1164be8
#
_cell.length_a   1.000
_cell.length_b   1.000
_cell.length_c   1.000
_cell.angle_alpha   90.00
_cell.angle_beta   90.00
_cell.angle_gamma   90.00
#
_symmetry.space_group_name_H-M   'P 1'
#
loop_
_entity.id
_entity.type
_entity.pdbx_description
1 polymer ?
#
loop_
_entity_poly.entity_id
_entity_poly.type
_entity_poly.pdbx_seq_one_letter_code
_entity_poly.pdbx_strand_id
1 'polypeptide(L)'
;FYNVYGPRQIKIGDMATVIGIFENCYKKKLPLTVVKPGSQTRRFTHIKDTILVCYEAWRKKKCLHYSISNKKAYSILEVAKLFRRKIKFLPERAGERYASALTNLSFSNKVHKRFGKIQLKDYINSFINSKK
;
A
#
# COMPACT_ATOMS: atom_id res chain seq x y z
N PHE A 1 -9.89 -3.94 -3.59
CA PHE A 1 -9.00 -3.12 -2.75
C PHE A 1 -7.56 -3.27 -3.22
N TYR A 2 -6.75 -2.20 -3.13
CA TYR A 2 -5.37 -2.18 -3.59
C TYR A 2 -4.41 -1.91 -2.44
N ASN A 3 -3.55 -2.90 -2.11
CA ASN A 3 -2.45 -2.79 -1.14
C ASN A 3 -2.82 -1.94 0.08
N VAL A 4 -3.81 -2.41 0.85
CA VAL A 4 -4.33 -1.69 2.01
C VAL A 4 -3.25 -1.61 3.10
N TYR A 5 -3.07 -0.42 3.67
CA TYR A 5 -2.13 -0.17 4.76
C TYR A 5 -2.79 0.65 5.87
N GLY A 6 -2.19 0.63 7.05
CA GLY A 6 -2.66 1.42 8.19
C GLY A 6 -2.26 0.83 9.53
N PRO A 7 -2.76 1.40 10.64
CA PRO A 7 -2.49 0.89 11.97
C PRO A 7 -2.89 -0.59 12.12
N ARG A 8 -2.12 -1.34 12.91
CA ARG A 8 -2.37 -2.78 13.20
C ARG A 8 -2.26 -3.74 12.00
N GLN A 9 -1.66 -3.31 10.89
CA GLN A 9 -1.38 -4.19 9.76
C GLN A 9 -0.39 -5.32 10.14
N ILE A 10 -0.45 -6.44 9.41
CA ILE A 10 0.42 -7.60 9.63
C ILE A 10 1.86 -7.22 9.26
N LYS A 11 2.81 -7.50 10.16
CA LYS A 11 4.22 -7.05 10.07
C LYS A 11 5.22 -8.19 9.95
N ILE A 12 4.82 -9.41 10.24
CA ILE A 12 5.66 -10.61 10.29
C ILE A 12 4.89 -11.77 9.67
N GLY A 13 5.60 -12.73 9.08
CA GLY A 13 5.03 -13.91 8.44
C GLY A 13 4.67 -13.68 6.97
N ASP A 14 4.16 -14.72 6.33
CA ASP A 14 3.93 -14.76 4.87
C ASP A 14 2.86 -13.78 4.38
N MET A 15 1.94 -13.42 5.27
CA MET A 15 0.88 -12.45 4.99
C MET A 15 1.26 -11.00 5.36
N ALA A 16 2.53 -10.76 5.73
CA ALA A 16 2.98 -9.44 6.11
C ALA A 16 2.94 -8.47 4.91
N THR A 17 2.39 -7.28 5.16
CA THR A 17 2.37 -6.22 4.16
C THR A 17 3.76 -5.56 4.05
N VAL A 18 4.12 -5.06 2.88
CA VAL A 18 5.41 -4.38 2.70
C VAL A 18 5.57 -3.17 3.65
N ILE A 19 4.51 -2.40 3.86
CA ILE A 19 4.53 -1.29 4.81
C ILE A 19 4.71 -1.81 6.25
N GLY A 20 4.03 -2.90 6.62
CA GLY A 20 4.17 -3.54 7.92
C GLY A 20 5.59 -4.05 8.18
N ILE A 21 6.20 -4.70 7.18
CA ILE A 21 7.60 -5.15 7.24
C ILE A 21 8.53 -3.95 7.48
N PHE A 22 8.36 -2.87 6.73
CA PHE A 22 9.20 -1.67 6.88
C PHE A 22 9.02 -0.99 8.24
N GLU A 23 7.79 -0.91 8.75
CA GLU A 23 7.53 -0.43 10.11
C GLU A 23 8.22 -1.28 11.18
N ASN A 24 8.21 -2.61 11.02
CA ASN A 24 8.87 -3.53 11.95
C ASN A 24 10.39 -3.37 11.91
N CYS A 25 10.98 -3.33 10.71
CA CYS A 25 12.41 -3.05 10.52
C CYS A 25 12.80 -1.69 11.13
N TYR A 26 12.00 -0.65 10.90
CA TYR A 26 12.23 0.68 11.44
C TYR A 26 12.28 0.65 12.98
N LYS A 27 11.28 0.02 13.64
CA LYS A 27 11.22 -0.11 15.10
C LYS A 27 12.41 -0.87 15.67
N LYS A 28 12.83 -1.91 14.98
CA LYS A 28 13.98 -2.75 15.40
C LYS A 28 15.34 -2.16 15.01
N LYS A 29 15.37 -0.97 14.40
CA LYS A 29 16.59 -0.33 13.89
C LYS A 29 17.34 -1.17 12.85
N LEU A 30 16.65 -2.08 12.17
CA LEU A 30 17.19 -2.94 11.12
C LEU A 30 17.12 -2.27 9.74
N PRO A 31 17.98 -2.67 8.78
CA PRO A 31 17.85 -2.27 7.40
C PRO A 31 16.51 -2.72 6.80
N LEU A 32 15.95 -1.90 5.92
CA LEU A 32 14.75 -2.26 5.15
C LEU A 32 15.12 -3.24 4.04
N THR A 33 14.37 -4.32 3.89
CA THR A 33 14.62 -5.32 2.85
C THR A 33 13.78 -5.02 1.61
N VAL A 34 14.43 -4.85 0.47
CA VAL A 34 13.78 -4.60 -0.83
C VAL A 34 14.21 -5.68 -1.82
N VAL A 35 13.25 -6.37 -2.42
CA VAL A 35 13.51 -7.34 -3.50
C VAL A 35 13.94 -6.57 -4.75
N LYS A 36 15.04 -7.03 -5.36
CA LYS A 36 15.55 -6.42 -6.60
C LYS A 36 14.52 -6.51 -7.74
N PRO A 37 14.51 -5.53 -8.64
CA PRO A 37 15.26 -4.27 -8.61
C PRO A 37 14.63 -3.19 -7.71
N GLY A 38 13.46 -3.43 -7.09
CA GLY A 38 12.72 -2.47 -6.26
C GLY A 38 11.88 -1.48 -7.07
N SER A 39 11.87 -1.61 -8.39
CA SER A 39 11.10 -0.78 -9.31
C SER A 39 9.63 -1.20 -9.44
N GLN A 40 9.27 -2.38 -8.91
CA GLN A 40 7.89 -2.85 -8.91
C GLN A 40 6.97 -1.84 -8.20
N THR A 41 5.94 -1.38 -8.92
CA THR A 41 5.06 -0.33 -8.45
C THR A 41 3.78 -0.89 -7.81
N ARG A 42 3.26 -0.19 -6.82
CA ARG A 42 2.00 -0.50 -6.15
C ARG A 42 1.22 0.78 -5.85
N ARG A 43 -0.11 0.69 -5.88
CA ARG A 43 -0.99 1.74 -5.37
C ARG A 43 -1.41 1.35 -3.95
N PHE A 44 -1.02 2.16 -2.99
CA PHE A 44 -1.29 1.92 -1.58
C PHE A 44 -2.54 2.69 -1.14
N THR A 45 -3.48 2.01 -0.49
CA THR A 45 -4.73 2.60 -0.02
C THR A 45 -4.80 2.55 1.50
N HIS A 46 -5.05 3.68 2.15
CA HIS A 46 -5.16 3.70 3.60
C HIS A 46 -6.46 3.02 4.05
N ILE A 47 -6.41 2.27 5.15
CA ILE A 47 -7.56 1.51 5.67
C ILE A 47 -8.79 2.38 5.92
N LYS A 48 -8.63 3.62 6.40
CA LYS A 48 -9.77 4.54 6.59
C LYS A 48 -10.47 4.87 5.28
N ASP A 49 -9.72 5.10 4.19
CA ASP A 49 -10.33 5.33 2.87
C ASP A 49 -11.08 4.08 2.38
N THR A 50 -10.53 2.89 2.63
CA THR A 50 -11.18 1.62 2.31
C THR A 50 -12.50 1.46 3.07
N ILE A 51 -12.51 1.70 4.38
CA ILE A 51 -13.71 1.60 5.23
C ILE A 51 -14.78 2.60 4.78
N LEU A 52 -14.39 3.85 4.46
CA LEU A 52 -15.34 4.85 3.97
C LEU A 52 -16.04 4.40 2.68
N VAL A 53 -15.31 3.78 1.75
CA VAL A 53 -15.91 3.27 0.52
C VAL A 53 -16.79 2.05 0.78
N CYS A 54 -16.42 1.15 1.68
CA CYS A 54 -17.28 0.04 2.11
C CYS A 54 -18.60 0.56 2.70
N TYR A 55 -18.53 1.56 3.59
CA TYR A 55 -19.69 2.18 4.18
C TYR A 55 -20.56 2.88 3.12
N GLU A 56 -19.96 3.61 2.19
CA GLU A 56 -20.66 4.24 1.08
C GLU A 56 -21.35 3.21 0.18
N ALA A 57 -20.68 2.11 -0.11
CA ALA A 57 -21.22 1.01 -0.91
C ALA A 57 -22.46 0.39 -0.24
N TRP A 58 -22.36 0.10 1.05
CA TRP A 58 -23.46 -0.44 1.85
C TRP A 58 -24.66 0.51 1.89
N ARG A 59 -24.42 1.81 2.14
CA ARG A 59 -25.49 2.80 2.31
C ARG A 59 -26.18 3.16 0.99
N LYS A 60 -25.43 3.35 -0.09
CA LYS A 60 -25.95 3.90 -1.36
C LYS A 60 -26.48 2.85 -2.31
N LYS A 61 -25.98 1.63 -2.25
CA LYS A 61 -26.34 0.48 -3.12
C LYS A 61 -26.44 0.83 -4.62
N LYS A 62 -25.58 1.75 -5.09
CA LYS A 62 -25.65 2.30 -6.46
C LYS A 62 -25.11 1.35 -7.53
N CYS A 63 -24.23 0.44 -7.16
CA CYS A 63 -23.62 -0.52 -8.05
C CYS A 63 -23.11 -1.75 -7.30
N LEU A 64 -22.83 -2.82 -8.02
CA LEU A 64 -22.34 -4.08 -7.45
C LEU A 64 -20.86 -4.04 -7.11
N HIS A 65 -20.07 -3.18 -7.79
CA HIS A 65 -18.64 -3.14 -7.67
C HIS A 65 -18.13 -1.75 -7.31
N TYR A 66 -17.30 -1.68 -6.28
CA TYR A 66 -16.59 -0.48 -5.86
C TYR A 66 -15.08 -0.73 -5.93
N SER A 67 -14.35 0.19 -6.54
CA SER A 67 -12.91 0.17 -6.61
C SER A 67 -12.35 1.37 -5.85
N ILE A 68 -11.40 1.10 -4.93
CA ILE A 68 -10.67 2.14 -4.20
C ILE A 68 -9.18 1.92 -4.31
N SER A 69 -8.47 2.95 -4.75
CA SER A 69 -7.00 2.99 -4.77
C SER A 69 -6.52 4.42 -4.54
N ASN A 70 -5.24 4.63 -4.27
CA ASN A 70 -4.65 5.96 -4.37
C ASN A 70 -4.35 6.27 -5.85
N LYS A 71 -4.43 7.56 -6.25
CA LYS A 71 -4.04 8.00 -7.60
C LYS A 71 -2.57 7.74 -7.88
N LYS A 72 -1.70 7.96 -6.89
CA LYS A 72 -0.27 7.79 -7.02
C LYS A 72 0.13 6.34 -6.82
N ALA A 73 0.90 5.80 -7.75
CA ALA A 73 1.66 4.58 -7.59
C ALA A 73 3.05 4.92 -7.03
N TYR A 74 3.59 4.04 -6.20
CA TYR A 74 4.95 4.12 -5.67
C TYR A 74 5.70 2.85 -6.01
N SER A 75 6.97 2.96 -6.39
CA SER A 75 7.84 1.79 -6.38
C SER A 75 8.16 1.37 -4.94
N ILE A 76 8.49 0.10 -4.75
CA ILE A 76 8.86 -0.39 -3.41
C ILE A 76 10.10 0.33 -2.90
N LEU A 77 11.04 0.66 -3.80
CA LEU A 77 12.23 1.43 -3.46
C LEU A 77 11.89 2.87 -3.00
N GLU A 78 10.96 3.56 -3.69
CA GLU A 78 10.49 4.88 -3.25
C GLU A 78 9.88 4.82 -1.84
N VAL A 79 9.04 3.80 -1.59
CA VAL A 79 8.45 3.60 -0.25
C VAL A 79 9.53 3.38 0.80
N ALA A 80 10.53 2.53 0.52
CA ALA A 80 11.64 2.28 1.45
C ALA A 80 12.41 3.58 1.77
N LYS A 81 12.67 4.42 0.74
CA LYS A 81 13.34 5.72 0.93
C LYS A 81 12.57 6.67 1.87
N LEU A 82 11.24 6.62 1.89
CA LEU A 82 10.43 7.45 2.80
C LEU A 82 10.71 7.15 4.28
N PHE A 83 11.11 5.94 4.63
CA PHE A 83 11.47 5.55 6.01
C PHE A 83 12.85 6.06 6.45
N ARG A 84 13.66 6.62 5.56
CA ARG A 84 14.99 7.21 5.88
C ARG A 84 15.91 6.24 6.63
N ARG A 85 15.93 4.96 6.22
CA ARG A 85 16.76 3.89 6.80
C ARG A 85 17.63 3.25 5.73
N LYS A 86 18.70 2.57 6.15
CA LYS A 86 19.54 1.75 5.28
C LYS A 86 18.70 0.70 4.57
N ILE A 87 18.91 0.51 3.28
CA ILE A 87 18.21 -0.47 2.46
C ILE A 87 19.16 -1.63 2.16
N LYS A 88 18.68 -2.86 2.35
CA LYS A 88 19.33 -4.10 1.96
C LYS A 88 18.53 -4.72 0.83
N PHE A 89 19.17 -4.94 -0.33
CA PHE A 89 18.52 -5.61 -1.43
C PHE A 89 18.53 -7.14 -1.23
N LEU A 90 17.41 -7.76 -1.51
CA LEU A 90 17.26 -9.21 -1.60
C LEU A 90 17.29 -9.66 -3.06
N PRO A 91 17.63 -10.93 -3.34
CA PRO A 91 17.52 -11.48 -4.69
C PRO A 91 16.13 -11.27 -5.31
N GLU A 92 16.09 -11.22 -6.62
CA GLU A 92 14.85 -11.17 -7.38
C GLU A 92 14.00 -12.42 -7.14
N ARG A 93 12.67 -12.26 -7.13
CA ARG A 93 11.73 -13.37 -6.98
C ARG A 93 11.08 -13.69 -8.33
N ALA A 94 11.03 -14.96 -8.68
CA ALA A 94 10.28 -15.42 -9.83
C ALA A 94 8.77 -15.07 -9.67
N GLY A 95 8.13 -14.60 -10.73
CA GLY A 95 6.71 -14.24 -10.72
C GLY A 95 6.37 -12.90 -10.06
N GLU A 96 7.35 -12.07 -9.70
CA GLU A 96 7.09 -10.73 -9.16
C GLU A 96 6.36 -9.86 -10.19
N ARG A 97 5.26 -9.27 -9.79
CA ARG A 97 4.51 -8.33 -10.65
C ARG A 97 5.15 -6.95 -10.57
N TYR A 98 5.68 -6.47 -11.70
CA TYR A 98 6.35 -5.16 -11.77
C TYR A 98 5.39 -3.97 -11.87
N ALA A 99 4.28 -4.12 -12.59
CA ALA A 99 3.33 -3.04 -12.77
C ALA A 99 2.20 -3.03 -11.73
N SER A 100 1.81 -1.83 -11.29
CA SER A 100 0.60 -1.64 -10.50
C SER A 100 -0.61 -1.88 -11.37
N ALA A 101 -1.31 -3.00 -11.18
CA ALA A 101 -2.60 -3.19 -11.84
C ALA A 101 -3.61 -2.17 -11.29
N LEU A 102 -4.01 -1.22 -12.13
CA LEU A 102 -5.38 -0.73 -12.09
C LEU A 102 -6.17 -1.74 -12.90
N THR A 103 -7.04 -2.47 -12.25
CA THR A 103 -8.01 -3.26 -12.99
C THR A 103 -8.86 -2.26 -13.77
N ASN A 104 -8.62 -2.15 -15.06
CA ASN A 104 -9.59 -1.57 -15.97
C ASN A 104 -10.78 -2.53 -16.00
N LEU A 105 -11.56 -2.52 -14.93
CA LEU A 105 -12.90 -3.07 -14.93
C LEU A 105 -13.76 -2.10 -15.76
N SER A 106 -13.32 -1.86 -17.01
CA SER A 106 -14.06 -1.09 -18.00
C SER A 106 -15.27 -1.87 -18.54
N PHE A 107 -15.43 -3.11 -18.11
CA PHE A 107 -16.45 -4.03 -18.65
C PHE A 107 -17.89 -3.71 -18.24
N SER A 108 -18.10 -2.77 -17.36
CA SER A 108 -19.46 -2.33 -17.10
C SER A 108 -19.47 -0.93 -16.48
N ASN A 109 -20.43 -0.12 -16.91
CA ASN A 109 -20.82 1.14 -16.27
C ASN A 109 -21.22 0.96 -14.77
N LYS A 110 -20.99 -0.25 -14.21
CA LYS A 110 -21.37 -0.66 -12.85
C LYS A 110 -20.24 -0.59 -11.84
N VAL A 111 -19.02 -0.15 -12.23
CA VAL A 111 -17.90 0.00 -11.29
C VAL A 111 -17.80 1.42 -10.80
N HIS A 112 -18.02 1.62 -9.52
CA HIS A 112 -17.86 2.92 -8.86
C HIS A 112 -16.40 3.10 -8.41
N LYS A 113 -15.63 3.89 -9.18
CA LYS A 113 -14.22 4.18 -8.87
C LYS A 113 -14.12 5.28 -7.83
N ARG A 114 -13.32 5.05 -6.79
CA ARG A 114 -12.96 6.04 -5.77
C ARG A 114 -11.45 6.14 -5.63
N PHE A 115 -11.00 7.31 -5.20
CA PHE A 115 -9.59 7.54 -4.89
C PHE A 115 -9.42 7.89 -3.42
N GLY A 116 -8.45 7.22 -2.78
CA GLY A 116 -8.09 7.49 -1.41
C GLY A 116 -7.53 8.90 -1.24
N LYS A 117 -7.85 9.54 -0.12
CA LYS A 117 -7.41 10.89 0.23
C LYS A 117 -6.14 10.89 1.08
N ILE A 118 -5.96 9.87 1.92
CA ILE A 118 -4.82 9.77 2.84
C ILE A 118 -3.58 9.36 2.07
N GLN A 119 -2.55 10.20 2.12
CA GLN A 119 -1.32 9.96 1.39
C GLN A 119 -0.37 9.06 2.19
N LEU A 120 0.27 8.12 1.49
CA LEU A 120 1.23 7.19 2.09
C LEU A 120 2.40 7.92 2.76
N LYS A 121 2.90 8.98 2.11
CA LYS A 121 4.00 9.80 2.64
C LYS A 121 3.66 10.40 4.01
N ASP A 122 2.46 10.93 4.17
CA ASP A 122 2.03 11.57 5.42
C ASP A 122 1.87 10.55 6.54
N TYR A 123 1.32 9.38 6.22
CA TYR A 123 1.23 8.26 7.15
C TYR A 123 2.63 7.81 7.65
N ILE A 124 3.58 7.61 6.73
CA ILE A 124 4.94 7.19 7.09
C ILE A 124 5.64 8.28 7.92
N ASN A 125 5.51 9.56 7.57
CA ASN A 125 6.08 10.66 8.34
C ASN A 125 5.50 10.69 9.76
N SER A 126 4.19 10.55 9.92
CA SER A 126 3.54 10.49 11.24
C SER A 126 4.05 9.29 12.05
N PHE A 127 4.20 8.12 11.41
CA PHE A 127 4.75 6.93 12.06
C PHE A 127 6.19 7.17 12.55
N ILE A 128 7.06 7.76 11.73
CA ILE A 128 8.45 8.06 12.09
C ILE A 128 8.50 9.03 13.28
N ASN A 129 7.70 10.10 13.23
CA ASN A 129 7.67 11.11 14.28
C ASN A 129 7.14 10.57 15.62
N SER A 130 6.22 9.61 15.59
CA SER A 130 5.72 8.94 16.81
C SER A 130 6.73 7.97 17.45
N LYS A 131 7.90 7.74 16.84
CA LYS A 131 8.94 6.80 17.27
C LYS A 131 10.28 7.48 17.57
N LYS A 132 10.32 8.81 17.51
CA LYS A 132 11.39 9.62 18.06
C LYS A 132 11.15 9.86 19.54
#